data_a187241eeeb449054a4e043c5a2e0cec
#
_entry.id   a187241eeeb449054a4e043c5a2e0cec
#
_cell.length_a   1.000
_cell.length_b   1.000
_cell.length_c   1.000
_cell.angle_alpha   90.00
_cell.angle_beta   90.00
_cell.angle_gamma   90.00
#
_symmetry.space_group_name_H-M   'P 1'
#
loop_
_entity.id
_entity.type
_entity.pdbx_description
1 polymer ?
#
loop_
_entity_poly.entity_id
_entity_poly.type
_entity_poly.pdbx_seq_one_letter_code
_entity_poly.pdbx_strand_id
1 'polypeptide(L)'
;VSACKKSGAATGGAPRDPFLGGTSGITINFEKDSPPPEVTDDKSFSFNVIVRLKNEGEAKVERNDIKVNLVGFDPNDFGKTFEDLRDAQPEDILEPRTRGAEGDVQEGTTTFVTFPKGGDFFEPQKFIGNTEFTFRADVCYHYKTRSQTQLCVLRDMINIKDNSICQPTGSKTVHSSGA
;
A
#
# COMPACT_ATOMS: atom_id res chain seq x y z
N VAL A 1 -38.65 47.00 -1.80
CA VAL A 1 -39.09 45.71 -1.25
C VAL A 1 -38.26 44.65 -1.99
N SER A 2 -37.19 44.20 -1.39
CA SER A 2 -36.29 43.20 -1.97
C SER A 2 -36.74 41.81 -1.50
N ALA A 3 -37.22 40.98 -2.42
CA ALA A 3 -37.64 39.62 -2.14
C ALA A 3 -36.40 38.71 -2.10
N CYS A 4 -36.09 38.14 -0.95
CA CYS A 4 -35.14 37.07 -0.80
C CYS A 4 -35.63 35.82 -1.56
N LYS A 5 -34.95 35.51 -2.65
CA LYS A 5 -35.14 34.25 -3.39
C LYS A 5 -34.68 33.09 -2.50
N LYS A 6 -35.61 32.23 -2.11
CA LYS A 6 -35.34 30.94 -1.45
C LYS A 6 -34.47 30.13 -2.43
N SER A 7 -33.20 29.94 -2.08
CA SER A 7 -32.34 29.01 -2.79
C SER A 7 -32.92 27.61 -2.64
N GLY A 8 -33.12 26.96 -3.79
CA GLY A 8 -33.67 25.60 -3.86
C GLY A 8 -32.93 24.63 -2.98
N ALA A 9 -33.70 23.70 -2.41
CA ALA A 9 -33.17 22.57 -1.66
C ALA A 9 -32.11 21.86 -2.51
N ALA A 10 -30.91 21.76 -1.96
CA ALA A 10 -29.90 20.87 -2.49
C ALA A 10 -30.51 19.46 -2.48
N THR A 11 -30.70 18.88 -3.66
CA THR A 11 -30.99 17.46 -3.81
C THR A 11 -29.85 16.72 -3.12
N GLY A 12 -30.12 16.21 -1.95
CA GLY A 12 -29.16 15.41 -1.17
C GLY A 12 -28.80 14.18 -1.97
N GLY A 13 -27.68 14.23 -2.67
CA GLY A 13 -27.03 13.04 -3.16
C GLY A 13 -26.73 12.16 -1.95
N ALA A 14 -26.86 10.85 -2.10
CA ALA A 14 -26.46 9.90 -1.06
C ALA A 14 -25.07 10.30 -0.54
N PRO A 15 -24.85 10.27 0.79
CA PRO A 15 -23.54 10.62 1.34
C PRO A 15 -22.49 9.76 0.65
N ARG A 16 -21.53 10.42 0.02
CA ARG A 16 -20.42 9.72 -0.64
C ARG A 16 -19.70 8.90 0.42
N ASP A 17 -19.34 7.67 0.08
CA ASP A 17 -18.49 6.87 0.94
C ASP A 17 -17.23 7.67 1.29
N PRO A 18 -16.92 7.84 2.58
CA PRO A 18 -15.75 8.62 3.00
C PRO A 18 -14.43 7.93 2.62
N PHE A 19 -14.49 6.65 2.27
CA PHE A 19 -13.34 5.83 1.89
C PHE A 19 -13.40 5.42 0.42
N LEU A 20 -12.23 5.16 -0.16
CA LEU A 20 -12.11 4.55 -1.48
C LEU A 20 -12.38 3.05 -1.42
N GLY A 21 -12.05 2.45 -0.25
CA GLY A 21 -12.10 1.01 -0.06
C GLY A 21 -10.95 0.30 -0.78
N GLY A 22 -10.95 -1.01 -0.70
CA GLY A 22 -9.93 -1.85 -1.32
C GLY A 22 -9.59 -3.04 -0.44
N THR A 23 -8.66 -3.86 -0.89
CA THR A 23 -8.19 -5.06 -0.19
C THR A 23 -6.67 -5.12 -0.08
N SER A 24 -5.96 -4.13 -0.63
CA SER A 24 -4.50 -4.08 -0.67
C SER A 24 -3.98 -2.82 0.02
N GLY A 25 -2.98 -2.97 0.87
CA GLY A 25 -2.21 -1.89 1.45
C GLY A 25 -1.02 -1.54 0.56
N ILE A 26 0.12 -2.23 0.75
CA ILE A 26 1.30 -2.10 -0.11
C ILE A 26 1.37 -3.30 -1.06
N THR A 27 1.47 -3.02 -2.34
CA THR A 27 1.75 -4.03 -3.37
C THR A 27 3.26 -4.14 -3.55
N ILE A 28 3.76 -5.39 -3.64
CA ILE A 28 5.17 -5.71 -3.69
C ILE A 28 5.45 -6.45 -4.99
N ASN A 29 6.41 -5.98 -5.76
CA ASN A 29 6.88 -6.62 -6.98
C ASN A 29 8.38 -6.44 -7.13
N PHE A 30 9.04 -7.36 -7.81
CA PHE A 30 10.37 -7.10 -8.34
C PHE A 30 10.26 -6.19 -9.56
N GLU A 31 11.25 -5.32 -9.75
CA GLU A 31 11.30 -4.49 -10.95
C GLU A 31 11.63 -5.37 -12.16
N LYS A 32 11.27 -4.90 -13.34
CA LYS A 32 11.51 -5.64 -14.57
C LYS A 32 12.99 -5.96 -14.74
N ASP A 33 13.30 -7.21 -15.10
CA ASP A 33 14.66 -7.73 -15.26
C ASP A 33 15.53 -7.63 -14.00
N SER A 34 14.90 -7.60 -12.81
CA SER A 34 15.56 -7.53 -11.52
C SER A 34 14.93 -8.55 -10.54
N PRO A 35 15.64 -9.65 -10.17
CA PRO A 35 16.97 -10.02 -10.66
C PRO A 35 16.97 -10.31 -12.16
N PRO A 36 18.14 -10.27 -12.83
CA PRO A 36 18.23 -10.67 -14.22
C PRO A 36 17.90 -12.17 -14.39
N PRO A 37 17.34 -12.58 -15.54
CA PRO A 37 16.90 -13.95 -15.75
C PRO A 37 18.03 -14.97 -15.75
N GLU A 38 19.25 -14.55 -16.11
CA GLU A 38 20.46 -15.37 -16.11
C GLU A 38 21.70 -14.51 -15.89
N VAL A 39 22.70 -15.08 -15.24
CA VAL A 39 24.01 -14.46 -14.98
C VAL A 39 25.10 -15.51 -15.11
N THR A 40 26.34 -15.05 -15.36
CA THR A 40 27.54 -15.93 -15.40
C THR A 40 28.32 -15.81 -14.08
N ASP A 41 29.00 -16.87 -13.70
CA ASP A 41 29.80 -16.96 -12.48
C ASP A 41 31.30 -16.66 -12.67
N ASP A 42 31.64 -16.02 -13.77
CA ASP A 42 33.02 -15.66 -14.13
C ASP A 42 33.47 -14.31 -13.55
N LYS A 43 32.64 -13.71 -12.67
CA LYS A 43 32.81 -12.36 -12.09
C LYS A 43 32.79 -11.21 -13.09
N SER A 44 32.45 -11.46 -14.34
CA SER A 44 32.27 -10.40 -15.34
C SER A 44 30.90 -9.72 -15.25
N PHE A 45 29.97 -10.34 -14.51
CA PHE A 45 28.61 -9.86 -14.37
C PHE A 45 28.24 -9.59 -12.90
N SER A 46 27.93 -8.34 -12.62
CA SER A 46 27.39 -7.93 -11.33
C SER A 46 25.98 -7.34 -11.52
N PHE A 47 25.08 -7.53 -10.53
CA PHE A 47 23.70 -7.08 -10.65
C PHE A 47 23.14 -6.59 -9.32
N ASN A 48 22.03 -5.88 -9.39
CA ASN A 48 21.22 -5.50 -8.24
C ASN A 48 19.85 -6.17 -8.32
N VAL A 49 19.21 -6.28 -7.17
CA VAL A 49 17.82 -6.69 -7.07
C VAL A 49 17.01 -5.49 -6.56
N ILE A 50 16.02 -5.09 -7.33
CA ILE A 50 15.18 -3.93 -7.03
C ILE A 50 13.76 -4.40 -6.72
N VAL A 51 13.31 -4.09 -5.52
CA VAL A 51 11.95 -4.35 -5.06
C VAL A 51 11.14 -3.06 -5.16
N ARG A 52 10.05 -3.10 -5.90
CA ARG A 52 9.11 -2.00 -6.07
C ARG A 52 7.97 -2.15 -5.09
N LEU A 53 7.71 -1.09 -4.34
CA LEU A 53 6.62 -0.96 -3.38
C LEU A 53 5.66 0.12 -3.86
N LYS A 54 4.37 -0.18 -3.98
CA LYS A 54 3.32 0.78 -4.32
C LYS A 54 2.26 0.79 -3.23
N ASN A 55 1.87 1.97 -2.76
CA ASN A 55 0.75 2.10 -1.83
C ASN A 55 -0.58 2.11 -2.61
N GLU A 56 -1.38 1.07 -2.43
CA GLU A 56 -2.72 0.96 -3.01
C GLU A 56 -3.83 1.19 -1.99
N GLY A 57 -3.45 1.49 -0.77
CA GLY A 57 -4.37 1.78 0.33
C GLY A 57 -4.53 3.27 0.63
N GLU A 58 -5.31 3.57 1.66
CA GLU A 58 -5.65 4.93 2.08
C GLU A 58 -4.86 5.41 3.31
N ALA A 59 -3.89 4.64 3.77
CA ALA A 59 -3.02 5.04 4.87
C ALA A 59 -1.62 5.38 4.34
N LYS A 60 -1.10 6.54 4.75
CA LYS A 60 0.30 6.90 4.54
C LYS A 60 1.19 5.92 5.31
N VAL A 61 2.28 5.49 4.70
CA VAL A 61 3.29 4.65 5.35
C VAL A 61 4.63 5.37 5.31
N GLU A 62 5.16 5.64 6.49
CA GLU A 62 6.44 6.32 6.62
C GLU A 62 7.59 5.38 6.24
N ARG A 63 8.64 5.94 5.66
CA ARG A 63 9.83 5.20 5.26
C ARG A 63 10.41 4.31 6.38
N ASN A 64 10.49 4.85 7.60
CA ASN A 64 11.06 4.16 8.74
C ASN A 64 10.19 3.02 9.29
N ASP A 65 8.91 3.00 8.90
CA ASP A 65 7.96 1.95 9.29
C ASP A 65 7.99 0.76 8.33
N ILE A 66 8.82 0.82 7.27
CA ILE A 66 8.96 -0.23 6.26
C ILE A 66 10.33 -0.88 6.42
N LYS A 67 10.32 -2.22 6.49
CA LYS A 67 11.54 -3.04 6.47
C LYS A 67 11.39 -4.12 5.41
N VAL A 68 12.38 -4.19 4.53
CA VAL A 68 12.43 -5.16 3.44
C VAL A 68 13.62 -6.08 3.63
N ASN A 69 13.38 -7.37 3.53
CA ASN A 69 14.42 -8.40 3.57
C ASN A 69 14.41 -9.16 2.24
N LEU A 70 15.58 -9.39 1.69
CA LEU A 70 15.75 -10.26 0.54
C LEU A 70 16.23 -11.61 1.02
N VAL A 71 15.49 -12.67 0.68
CA VAL A 71 15.71 -14.03 1.20
C VAL A 71 15.51 -15.07 0.09
N GLY A 72 15.75 -16.34 0.41
CA GLY A 72 15.52 -17.46 -0.49
C GLY A 72 16.81 -18.09 -1.04
N PHE A 73 17.97 -17.53 -0.73
CA PHE A 73 19.29 -18.00 -1.14
C PHE A 73 20.34 -17.72 -0.07
N ASP A 74 21.52 -18.31 -0.19
CA ASP A 74 22.67 -17.98 0.66
C ASP A 74 23.38 -16.74 0.11
N PRO A 75 23.48 -15.64 0.87
CA PRO A 75 24.16 -14.43 0.43
C PRO A 75 25.62 -14.66 0.04
N ASN A 76 26.31 -15.62 0.64
CA ASN A 76 27.68 -15.94 0.34
C ASN A 76 27.88 -16.40 -1.11
N ASP A 77 26.87 -17.02 -1.73
CA ASP A 77 26.87 -17.43 -3.12
C ASP A 77 27.00 -16.24 -4.09
N PHE A 78 26.73 -15.05 -3.58
CA PHE A 78 26.82 -13.78 -4.33
C PHE A 78 27.79 -12.79 -3.70
N GLY A 79 28.72 -13.27 -2.84
CA GLY A 79 29.73 -12.44 -2.20
C GLY A 79 29.17 -11.41 -1.22
N LYS A 80 28.01 -11.69 -0.61
CA LYS A 80 27.32 -10.83 0.36
C LYS A 80 27.10 -11.52 1.69
N THR A 81 26.66 -10.73 2.67
CA THR A 81 26.29 -11.20 4.00
C THR A 81 24.79 -11.03 4.24
N PHE A 82 24.26 -11.63 5.28
CA PHE A 82 22.87 -11.43 5.68
C PHE A 82 22.55 -9.98 6.06
N GLU A 83 23.52 -9.23 6.56
CA GLU A 83 23.34 -7.84 6.92
C GLU A 83 23.09 -6.95 5.69
N ASP A 84 23.66 -7.30 4.54
CA ASP A 84 23.45 -6.58 3.27
C ASP A 84 22.05 -6.75 2.72
N LEU A 85 21.29 -7.76 3.20
CA LEU A 85 19.99 -8.17 2.69
C LEU A 85 18.83 -7.95 3.67
N ARG A 86 19.11 -7.46 4.88
CA ARG A 86 18.09 -7.30 5.93
C ARG A 86 17.79 -5.84 6.25
N ASP A 87 16.56 -5.60 6.73
CA ASP A 87 16.10 -4.32 7.24
C ASP A 87 16.38 -3.14 6.29
N ALA A 88 16.37 -3.40 4.99
CA ALA A 88 16.48 -2.33 4.00
C ALA A 88 15.22 -1.45 4.03
N GLN A 89 15.41 -0.16 3.87
CA GLN A 89 14.34 0.82 3.85
C GLN A 89 14.16 1.38 2.44
N PRO A 90 12.93 1.75 2.04
CA PRO A 90 12.70 2.39 0.75
C PRO A 90 13.35 3.78 0.69
N GLU A 91 13.51 4.29 -0.52
CA GLU A 91 14.07 5.62 -0.77
C GLU A 91 13.15 6.73 -0.26
N ASP A 92 11.83 6.58 -0.51
CA ASP A 92 10.83 7.57 -0.21
C ASP A 92 9.69 7.01 0.64
N ILE A 93 8.87 7.91 1.18
CA ILE A 93 7.60 7.60 1.84
C ILE A 93 6.56 7.14 0.84
N LEU A 94 5.62 6.33 1.30
CA LEU A 94 4.48 5.87 0.51
C LEU A 94 3.23 6.68 0.85
N GLU A 95 2.93 7.69 0.02
CA GLU A 95 1.69 8.46 0.13
C GLU A 95 0.49 7.61 -0.26
N PRO A 96 -0.66 7.80 0.40
CA PRO A 96 -1.86 6.99 0.20
C PRO A 96 -2.58 7.34 -1.10
N ARG A 97 -3.49 6.46 -1.51
CA ARG A 97 -4.55 6.83 -2.45
C ARG A 97 -5.50 7.81 -1.78
N THR A 98 -5.90 8.82 -2.51
CA THR A 98 -6.81 9.85 -2.00
C THR A 98 -7.90 10.16 -3.02
N ARG A 99 -9.02 10.72 -2.52
CA ARG A 99 -10.08 11.24 -3.38
C ARG A 99 -9.91 12.73 -3.53
N GLY A 100 -9.77 13.20 -4.76
CA GLY A 100 -9.74 14.60 -5.08
C GLY A 100 -11.10 15.30 -4.83
N ALA A 101 -11.08 16.61 -4.81
CA ALA A 101 -12.27 17.44 -4.55
C ALA A 101 -13.39 17.22 -5.60
N GLU A 102 -13.03 16.90 -6.82
CA GLU A 102 -13.94 16.63 -7.94
C GLU A 102 -14.43 15.18 -7.96
N GLY A 103 -13.89 14.32 -7.08
CA GLY A 103 -14.26 12.91 -6.92
C GLY A 103 -13.39 11.94 -7.70
N ASP A 104 -12.38 12.42 -8.41
CA ASP A 104 -11.32 11.62 -9.01
C ASP A 104 -10.49 10.90 -7.95
N VAL A 105 -9.90 9.78 -8.32
CA VAL A 105 -8.99 9.03 -7.44
C VAL A 105 -7.56 9.36 -7.83
N GLN A 106 -6.81 9.87 -6.87
CA GLN A 106 -5.37 10.04 -6.98
C GLN A 106 -4.71 8.77 -6.48
N GLU A 107 -3.87 8.17 -7.32
CA GLU A 107 -3.12 6.95 -6.98
C GLU A 107 -2.08 7.23 -5.89
N GLY A 108 -1.83 6.22 -5.07
CA GLY A 108 -0.74 6.27 -4.10
C GLY A 108 0.63 6.19 -4.77
N THR A 109 1.65 6.58 -4.05
CA THR A 109 3.01 6.65 -4.60
C THR A 109 3.70 5.29 -4.65
N THR A 110 4.74 5.23 -5.47
CA THR A 110 5.63 4.08 -5.63
C THR A 110 7.03 4.46 -5.15
N THR A 111 7.71 3.55 -4.49
CA THR A 111 9.11 3.67 -4.08
C THR A 111 9.86 2.36 -4.32
N PHE A 112 11.17 2.40 -4.18
CA PHE A 112 12.04 1.27 -4.49
C PHE A 112 12.95 0.95 -3.31
N VAL A 113 13.37 -0.31 -3.26
CA VAL A 113 14.42 -0.80 -2.36
C VAL A 113 15.41 -1.59 -3.19
N THR A 114 16.67 -1.15 -3.18
CA THR A 114 17.74 -1.78 -3.93
C THR A 114 18.59 -2.65 -3.03
N PHE A 115 18.91 -3.86 -3.50
CA PHE A 115 19.81 -4.80 -2.85
C PHE A 115 21.01 -5.12 -3.74
N PRO A 116 22.18 -5.36 -3.13
CA PRO A 116 22.52 -5.23 -1.71
C PRO A 116 22.42 -3.79 -1.21
N LYS A 117 22.27 -3.61 0.11
CA LYS A 117 22.28 -2.27 0.71
C LYS A 117 23.61 -1.56 0.47
N GLY A 118 23.59 -0.21 0.48
CA GLY A 118 24.80 0.58 0.40
C GLY A 118 25.31 0.87 -1.01
N GLY A 119 24.55 0.50 -2.06
CA GLY A 119 24.93 0.78 -3.45
C GLY A 119 25.97 -0.21 -4.02
N ASP A 120 26.11 -1.33 -3.39
CA ASP A 120 26.98 -2.44 -3.82
C ASP A 120 26.24 -3.37 -4.80
N PHE A 121 26.90 -4.41 -5.32
CA PHE A 121 26.37 -5.34 -6.33
C PHE A 121 26.51 -6.78 -5.87
N PHE A 122 25.59 -7.64 -6.31
CA PHE A 122 25.74 -9.09 -6.25
C PHE A 122 26.77 -9.55 -7.26
N GLU A 123 27.72 -10.38 -6.84
CA GLU A 123 28.73 -10.99 -7.67
C GLU A 123 28.63 -12.51 -7.53
N PRO A 124 28.11 -13.22 -8.55
CA PRO A 124 28.00 -14.68 -8.50
C PRO A 124 29.37 -15.32 -8.20
N GLN A 125 29.40 -16.20 -7.20
CA GLN A 125 30.59 -17.00 -6.93
C GLN A 125 30.64 -18.18 -7.90
N LYS A 126 31.77 -18.87 -7.95
CA LYS A 126 31.96 -19.98 -8.90
C LYS A 126 31.12 -21.20 -8.47
N PHE A 127 30.26 -21.66 -9.36
CA PHE A 127 29.40 -22.83 -9.14
C PHE A 127 29.89 -24.06 -9.93
N ILE A 128 29.43 -25.25 -9.51
CA ILE A 128 29.65 -26.48 -10.26
C ILE A 128 28.40 -26.75 -11.09
N GLY A 129 28.43 -26.41 -12.37
CA GLY A 129 27.28 -26.54 -13.28
C GLY A 129 26.24 -25.42 -13.13
N ASN A 130 25.09 -25.60 -13.76
CA ASN A 130 24.01 -24.62 -13.72
C ASN A 130 23.25 -24.74 -12.40
N THR A 131 22.99 -23.63 -11.75
CA THR A 131 22.26 -23.56 -10.48
C THR A 131 21.13 -22.53 -10.60
N GLU A 132 19.94 -22.85 -10.09
CA GLU A 132 18.80 -21.95 -10.05
C GLU A 132 18.61 -21.39 -8.64
N PHE A 133 18.41 -20.09 -8.52
CA PHE A 133 18.18 -19.41 -7.26
C PHE A 133 16.80 -18.77 -7.23
N THR A 134 16.14 -18.86 -6.08
CA THR A 134 14.86 -18.20 -5.83
C THR A 134 15.06 -16.96 -4.97
N PHE A 135 14.75 -15.79 -5.50
CA PHE A 135 14.75 -14.54 -4.75
C PHE A 135 13.34 -14.27 -4.23
N ARG A 136 13.21 -13.99 -2.93
CA ARG A 136 11.96 -13.61 -2.29
C ARG A 136 12.15 -12.34 -1.47
N ALA A 137 11.25 -11.38 -1.62
CA ALA A 137 11.20 -10.17 -0.81
C ALA A 137 10.13 -10.33 0.29
N ASP A 138 10.55 -10.24 1.54
CA ASP A 138 9.68 -10.19 2.71
C ASP A 138 9.59 -8.74 3.18
N VAL A 139 8.37 -8.18 3.26
CA VAL A 139 8.14 -6.77 3.62
C VAL A 139 7.28 -6.70 4.87
N CYS A 140 7.81 -6.05 5.91
CA CYS A 140 7.10 -5.71 7.13
C CYS A 140 6.85 -4.21 7.18
N TYR A 141 5.62 -3.79 7.48
CA TYR A 141 5.29 -2.38 7.59
C TYR A 141 4.14 -2.13 8.58
N HIS A 142 4.08 -0.93 9.15
CA HIS A 142 2.95 -0.49 9.95
C HIS A 142 1.85 0.07 9.06
N TYR A 143 0.64 -0.45 9.21
CA TYR A 143 -0.50 -0.02 8.43
C TYR A 143 -1.69 0.33 9.30
N LYS A 144 -2.53 1.26 8.84
CA LYS A 144 -3.71 1.73 9.55
C LYS A 144 -4.97 1.60 8.70
N THR A 145 -5.93 0.85 9.17
CA THR A 145 -7.28 0.79 8.59
C THR A 145 -8.26 1.57 9.45
N ARG A 146 -9.21 2.25 8.82
CA ARG A 146 -10.29 3.00 9.46
C ARG A 146 -11.63 2.45 9.02
N SER A 147 -12.59 2.46 9.94
CA SER A 147 -13.97 2.04 9.66
C SER A 147 -14.95 3.05 10.27
N GLN A 148 -16.06 3.30 9.60
CA GLN A 148 -17.09 4.22 9.99
C GLN A 148 -18.48 3.62 9.76
N THR A 149 -19.38 3.84 10.72
CA THR A 149 -20.81 3.54 10.56
C THR A 149 -21.64 4.62 11.23
N GLN A 150 -22.93 4.66 10.93
CA GLN A 150 -23.86 5.64 11.49
C GLN A 150 -24.74 5.01 12.56
N LEU A 151 -24.93 5.72 13.66
CA LEU A 151 -25.90 5.39 14.70
C LEU A 151 -27.10 6.36 14.62
N CYS A 152 -28.32 5.81 14.59
CA CYS A 152 -29.51 6.58 14.69
C CYS A 152 -29.94 6.68 16.18
N VAL A 153 -30.02 7.89 16.71
CA VAL A 153 -30.49 8.14 18.08
C VAL A 153 -31.86 8.85 18.02
N LEU A 154 -32.87 8.22 18.54
CA LEU A 154 -34.23 8.74 18.60
C LEU A 154 -34.54 9.25 19.98
N ARG A 155 -35.32 10.34 20.07
CA ARG A 155 -35.82 10.88 21.34
C ARG A 155 -36.88 9.96 21.96
N ASP A 156 -37.72 9.36 21.11
CA ASP A 156 -38.82 8.47 21.53
C ASP A 156 -38.85 7.27 20.56
N MET A 157 -38.58 6.08 21.09
CA MET A 157 -38.57 4.84 20.31
C MET A 157 -39.96 4.23 20.13
N ILE A 158 -40.97 4.68 20.91
CA ILE A 158 -42.33 4.15 20.87
C ILE A 158 -43.17 4.93 19.86
N ASN A 159 -42.98 6.25 19.79
CA ASN A 159 -43.77 7.15 18.93
C ASN A 159 -42.85 7.76 17.81
N ILE A 160 -42.38 6.93 16.93
CA ILE A 160 -41.56 7.38 15.79
C ILE A 160 -42.47 8.12 14.78
N LYS A 161 -42.53 9.44 14.90
CA LYS A 161 -43.38 10.29 14.04
C LYS A 161 -42.70 10.72 12.74
N ASP A 162 -41.39 10.69 12.68
CA ASP A 162 -40.61 11.13 11.51
C ASP A 162 -39.38 10.27 11.34
N ASN A 163 -39.36 9.50 10.25
CA ASN A 163 -38.21 8.65 9.82
C ASN A 163 -37.32 9.34 8.81
N SER A 164 -37.53 10.64 8.57
CA SER A 164 -36.82 11.39 7.53
C SER A 164 -35.36 11.65 7.90
N ILE A 165 -35.01 11.65 9.19
CA ILE A 165 -33.66 11.97 9.68
C ILE A 165 -32.77 10.74 9.66
N CYS A 166 -33.27 9.62 10.14
CA CYS A 166 -32.54 8.35 10.10
C CYS A 166 -33.49 7.15 10.31
N GLN A 167 -33.09 5.98 9.83
CA GLN A 167 -33.81 4.74 10.03
C GLN A 167 -33.33 4.03 11.31
N PRO A 168 -34.21 3.82 12.33
CA PRO A 168 -33.80 3.21 13.59
C PRO A 168 -33.60 1.69 13.50
N THR A 169 -34.17 1.05 12.48
CA THR A 169 -34.15 -0.39 12.28
C THR A 169 -33.44 -0.81 11.03
N GLY A 170 -33.07 -2.08 10.96
CA GLY A 170 -32.36 -2.65 9.82
C GLY A 170 -30.83 -2.68 9.97
N SER A 171 -30.16 -3.30 9.01
CA SER A 171 -28.69 -3.35 8.96
C SER A 171 -28.12 -1.98 8.61
N LYS A 172 -27.02 -1.60 9.25
CA LYS A 172 -26.29 -0.37 8.96
C LYS A 172 -25.12 -0.67 8.05
N THR A 173 -24.90 0.20 7.05
CA THR A 173 -23.73 0.11 6.20
C THR A 173 -22.49 0.50 6.99
N VAL A 174 -21.47 -0.33 6.90
CA VAL A 174 -20.14 -0.05 7.41
C VAL A 174 -19.24 0.33 6.23
N HIS A 175 -18.62 1.48 6.32
CA HIS A 175 -17.63 1.94 5.35
C HIS A 175 -16.23 1.72 5.92
N SER A 176 -15.30 1.25 5.11
CA SER A 176 -13.93 0.96 5.55
C SER A 176 -12.92 1.44 4.49
N SER A 177 -11.78 1.93 4.97
CA SER A 177 -10.66 2.30 4.08
C SER A 177 -10.01 1.10 3.39
N GLY A 178 -10.45 -0.11 3.68
CA GLY A 178 -9.89 -1.32 3.08
C GLY A 178 -8.59 -1.79 3.74
N ALA A 179 -8.04 -2.87 3.17
CA ALA A 179 -6.83 -3.65 3.43
C ALA A 179 -6.49 -3.95 4.86
#